data_389c5f46329a76854e120feafcbd9810
#
_entry.id   389c5f46329a76854e120feafcbd9810
#
_cell.length_a   1.000
_cell.length_b   1.000
_cell.length_c   1.000
_cell.angle_alpha   90.00
_cell.angle_beta   90.00
_cell.angle_gamma   90.00
#
_symmetry.space_group_name_H-M   'P 1'
#
loop_
_entity.id
_entity.type
_entity.pdbx_description
1 polymer ?
#
loop_
_entity_poly.entity_id
_entity_poly.type
_entity_poly.pdbx_seq_one_letter_code
_entity_poly.pdbx_strand_id
1 'polypeptide(L)'
;MTKGHLLFSSRTLRMLALGALIAFGQLCIGSAALAQERSPEQAAGQFYRWYMQSLAMSQDPLQQSPVQMSEYVTKGLISELKRRMGRKGLHADFFIQAQDFMDDWTTDIKVIRPKVQGNFASVVVGLGATPETRRWLALTMTRDGGEWKISMVRLA
;
A
#
# COMPACT_ATOMS: atom_id res chain seq x y z
N MET A 1 35.36 -62.96 52.36
CA MET A 1 36.35 -62.11 51.70
C MET A 1 36.45 -62.55 50.25
N THR A 2 35.89 -61.84 49.30
CA THR A 2 36.33 -61.89 47.90
C THR A 2 35.66 -60.69 47.20
N LYS A 3 36.51 -59.74 46.79
CA LYS A 3 36.11 -58.55 46.01
C LYS A 3 35.91 -58.90 44.56
N GLY A 4 34.74 -58.69 44.01
CA GLY A 4 34.48 -58.77 42.58
C GLY A 4 34.53 -57.34 41.96
N HIS A 5 35.58 -57.08 41.18
CA HIS A 5 35.68 -55.87 40.34
C HIS A 5 34.87 -56.05 39.07
N LEU A 6 33.85 -55.23 38.93
CA LEU A 6 33.12 -55.08 37.66
C LEU A 6 33.88 -54.00 36.82
N LEU A 7 34.57 -54.47 35.79
CA LEU A 7 35.16 -53.66 34.74
C LEU A 7 34.02 -53.17 33.82
N PHE A 8 33.64 -51.91 33.94
CA PHE A 8 32.72 -51.29 33.02
C PHE A 8 33.47 -50.89 31.76
N SER A 9 33.16 -51.56 30.66
CA SER A 9 33.79 -51.39 29.37
C SER A 9 33.42 -50.00 28.78
N SER A 10 34.44 -49.18 28.57
CA SER A 10 34.38 -47.78 28.05
C SER A 10 34.01 -47.67 26.55
N ARG A 11 33.45 -48.73 25.95
CA ARG A 11 33.12 -48.75 24.49
C ARG A 11 31.69 -48.36 24.15
N THR A 12 30.78 -48.33 25.13
CA THR A 12 29.36 -48.01 24.89
C THR A 12 29.03 -46.54 25.01
N LEU A 13 29.97 -45.70 25.49
CA LEU A 13 29.72 -44.26 25.68
C LEU A 13 30.10 -43.37 24.46
N ARG A 14 30.66 -43.98 23.42
CA ARG A 14 31.09 -43.25 22.21
C ARG A 14 30.10 -43.28 21.04
N MET A 15 29.01 -44.03 21.11
CA MET A 15 28.02 -44.13 20.03
C MET A 15 26.75 -43.27 20.26
N LEU A 16 26.57 -42.66 21.43
CA LEU A 16 25.43 -41.75 21.71
C LEU A 16 25.70 -40.27 21.46
N ALA A 17 26.94 -39.91 21.11
CA ALA A 17 27.30 -38.49 20.87
C ALA A 17 27.25 -38.08 19.39
N LEU A 18 27.00 -39.02 18.46
CA LEU A 18 26.99 -38.74 17.02
C LEU A 18 25.56 -38.59 16.42
N GLY A 19 24.53 -38.82 17.22
CA GLY A 19 23.11 -38.73 16.80
C GLY A 19 22.43 -37.36 17.04
N ALA A 20 23.04 -36.43 17.76
CA ALA A 20 22.40 -35.19 18.18
C ALA A 20 22.76 -33.94 17.36
N LEU A 21 23.58 -34.06 16.31
CA LEU A 21 24.07 -32.90 15.54
C LEU A 21 23.40 -32.76 14.15
N ILE A 22 22.40 -33.53 13.80
CA ILE A 22 21.73 -33.50 12.48
C ILE A 22 20.32 -32.85 12.53
N ALA A 23 19.81 -32.51 13.71
CA ALA A 23 18.43 -32.03 13.86
C ALA A 23 18.27 -30.49 13.96
N PHE A 24 19.32 -29.68 13.77
CA PHE A 24 19.21 -28.21 13.89
C PHE A 24 19.48 -27.44 12.60
N GLY A 25 19.41 -28.14 11.46
CA GLY A 25 19.54 -27.58 10.12
C GLY A 25 18.18 -27.33 9.44
N GLN A 26 17.10 -27.14 10.18
CA GLN A 26 15.79 -26.84 9.57
C GLN A 26 15.54 -25.34 9.49
N LEU A 27 15.78 -24.86 8.29
CA LEU A 27 14.87 -24.05 7.50
C LEU A 27 14.40 -22.75 8.16
N CYS A 28 15.26 -21.75 8.17
CA CYS A 28 14.80 -20.42 7.83
C CYS A 28 14.54 -20.37 6.31
N ILE A 29 13.54 -21.10 5.80
CA ILE A 29 12.86 -20.68 4.59
C ILE A 29 12.09 -19.45 5.03
N GLY A 30 12.77 -18.29 4.97
CA GLY A 30 12.11 -17.03 5.00
C GLY A 30 11.07 -17.07 3.90
N SER A 31 9.79 -17.20 4.26
CA SER A 31 8.70 -16.84 3.38
C SER A 31 8.94 -15.37 3.04
N ALA A 32 9.64 -15.13 1.93
CA ALA A 32 9.52 -13.87 1.24
C ALA A 32 8.01 -13.80 0.92
N ALA A 33 7.25 -13.18 1.80
CA ALA A 33 5.91 -12.76 1.50
C ALA A 33 6.08 -11.92 0.24
N LEU A 34 5.75 -12.49 -0.90
CA LEU A 34 5.63 -11.75 -2.15
C LEU A 34 4.62 -10.67 -1.79
N ALA A 35 5.11 -9.45 -1.61
CA ALA A 35 4.26 -8.30 -1.39
C ALA A 35 3.30 -8.30 -2.59
N GLN A 36 2.04 -8.69 -2.33
CA GLN A 36 1.04 -8.80 -3.39
C GLN A 36 0.86 -7.40 -3.95
N GLU A 37 1.29 -7.24 -5.18
CA GLU A 37 1.21 -5.95 -5.88
C GLU A 37 -0.24 -5.45 -5.84
N ARG A 38 -0.45 -4.24 -5.33
CA ARG A 38 -1.79 -3.63 -5.27
C ARG A 38 -2.36 -3.48 -6.67
N SER A 39 -3.61 -3.89 -6.86
CA SER A 39 -4.31 -3.59 -8.11
C SER A 39 -4.58 -2.08 -8.25
N PRO A 40 -4.85 -1.56 -9.46
CA PRO A 40 -5.22 -0.15 -9.64
C PRO A 40 -6.45 0.24 -8.82
N GLU A 41 -7.42 -0.66 -8.68
CA GLU A 41 -8.62 -0.48 -7.85
C GLU A 41 -8.28 -0.34 -6.38
N GLN A 42 -7.41 -1.21 -5.86
CA GLN A 42 -6.95 -1.17 -4.47
C GLN A 42 -6.17 0.12 -4.19
N ALA A 43 -5.24 0.49 -5.09
CA ALA A 43 -4.44 1.70 -4.94
C ALA A 43 -5.32 2.96 -4.94
N ALA A 44 -6.27 3.08 -5.88
CA ALA A 44 -7.22 4.19 -5.93
C ALA A 44 -8.10 4.25 -4.68
N GLY A 45 -8.67 3.11 -4.25
CA GLY A 45 -9.52 3.05 -3.06
C GLY A 45 -8.78 3.38 -1.77
N GLN A 46 -7.54 2.92 -1.61
CA GLN A 46 -6.70 3.25 -0.46
C GLN A 46 -6.33 4.74 -0.44
N PHE A 47 -5.96 5.29 -1.60
CA PHE A 47 -5.68 6.70 -1.74
C PHE A 47 -6.86 7.55 -1.30
N TYR A 48 -8.06 7.35 -1.85
CA TYR A 48 -9.21 8.19 -1.53
C TYR A 48 -9.67 8.05 -0.09
N ARG A 49 -9.62 6.86 0.51
CA ARG A 49 -9.91 6.71 1.96
C ARG A 49 -8.97 7.53 2.81
N TRP A 50 -7.66 7.42 2.57
CA TRP A 50 -6.67 8.19 3.30
C TRP A 50 -6.79 9.70 3.02
N TYR A 51 -6.94 10.09 1.75
CA TYR A 51 -7.00 11.48 1.33
C TYR A 51 -8.21 12.20 1.94
N MET A 52 -9.39 11.61 1.85
CA MET A 52 -10.62 12.17 2.42
C MET A 52 -10.57 12.27 3.95
N GLN A 53 -9.99 11.28 4.64
CA GLN A 53 -9.77 11.36 6.08
C GLN A 53 -8.81 12.50 6.45
N SER A 54 -7.76 12.73 5.67
CA SER A 54 -6.83 13.84 5.90
C SER A 54 -7.53 15.18 5.74
N LEU A 55 -8.36 15.35 4.70
CA LEU A 55 -9.15 16.58 4.51
C LEU A 55 -10.12 16.81 5.67
N ALA A 56 -10.81 15.75 6.15
CA ALA A 56 -11.71 15.84 7.30
C ALA A 56 -10.98 16.27 8.59
N MET A 57 -9.69 15.97 8.71
CA MET A 57 -8.83 16.46 9.78
C MET A 57 -8.22 17.84 9.51
N SER A 58 -8.71 18.55 8.50
CA SER A 58 -8.18 19.87 8.06
C SER A 58 -6.68 19.84 7.68
N GLN A 59 -6.21 18.70 7.18
CA GLN A 59 -4.85 18.56 6.70
C GLN A 59 -4.79 18.83 5.19
N ASP A 60 -3.66 19.35 4.72
CA ASP A 60 -3.30 19.42 3.29
C ASP A 60 -2.29 18.33 2.98
N PRO A 61 -2.73 17.17 2.44
CA PRO A 61 -1.82 16.04 2.21
C PRO A 61 -0.70 16.36 1.22
N LEU A 62 -0.96 17.24 0.24
CA LEU A 62 0.04 17.61 -0.77
C LEU A 62 1.23 18.36 -0.15
N GLN A 63 0.99 19.12 0.91
CA GLN A 63 2.02 19.87 1.63
C GLN A 63 2.56 19.11 2.85
N GLN A 64 1.68 18.49 3.63
CA GLN A 64 2.01 17.96 4.96
C GLN A 64 2.41 16.47 4.93
N SER A 65 2.02 15.72 3.89
CA SER A 65 2.28 14.27 3.81
C SER A 65 2.97 13.85 2.49
N PRO A 66 4.12 14.46 2.14
CA PRO A 66 4.74 14.24 0.83
C PRO A 66 5.20 12.80 0.60
N VAL A 67 5.61 12.08 1.64
CA VAL A 67 6.00 10.67 1.56
C VAL A 67 4.80 9.82 1.17
N GLN A 68 3.71 9.93 1.91
CA GLN A 68 2.50 9.16 1.66
C GLN A 68 1.83 9.54 0.33
N MET A 69 1.85 10.81 -0.06
CA MET A 69 1.44 11.22 -1.40
C MET A 69 2.22 10.49 -2.50
N SER A 70 3.54 10.31 -2.34
CA SER A 70 4.39 9.65 -3.32
C SER A 70 4.15 8.14 -3.46
N GLU A 71 3.46 7.52 -2.50
CA GLU A 71 3.04 6.11 -2.59
C GLU A 71 1.90 5.92 -3.59
N TYR A 72 1.03 6.92 -3.74
CA TYR A 72 -0.19 6.84 -4.55
C TYR A 72 -0.18 7.71 -5.79
N VAL A 73 0.66 8.74 -5.85
CA VAL A 73 0.66 9.76 -6.90
C VAL A 73 2.02 9.82 -7.55
N THR A 74 2.06 9.98 -8.87
CA THR A 74 3.31 10.09 -9.61
C THR A 74 4.08 11.37 -9.21
N LYS A 75 5.41 11.27 -9.17
CA LYS A 75 6.28 12.41 -8.89
C LYS A 75 6.04 13.59 -9.84
N GLY A 76 5.75 13.29 -11.11
CA GLY A 76 5.44 14.32 -12.12
C GLY A 76 4.19 15.10 -11.76
N LEU A 77 3.11 14.45 -11.37
CA LEU A 77 1.87 15.10 -10.96
C LEU A 77 2.07 15.91 -9.66
N ILE A 78 2.74 15.36 -8.65
CA ILE A 78 3.05 16.09 -7.40
C ILE A 78 3.81 17.38 -7.70
N SER A 79 4.87 17.29 -8.52
CA SER A 79 5.69 18.45 -8.88
C SER A 79 4.90 19.52 -9.63
N GLU A 80 4.03 19.09 -10.55
CA GLU A 80 3.15 20.01 -11.29
C GLU A 80 2.17 20.73 -10.37
N LEU A 81 1.53 20.01 -9.45
CA LEU A 81 0.57 20.60 -8.50
C LEU A 81 1.27 21.60 -7.58
N LYS A 82 2.43 21.25 -7.01
CA LYS A 82 3.23 22.17 -6.17
C LYS A 82 3.62 23.45 -6.94
N ARG A 83 3.99 23.32 -8.20
CA ARG A 83 4.32 24.47 -9.06
C ARG A 83 3.10 25.36 -9.30
N ARG A 84 1.90 24.78 -9.51
CA ARG A 84 0.64 25.55 -9.70
C ARG A 84 0.26 26.29 -8.42
N MET A 85 0.34 25.63 -7.27
CA MET A 85 0.07 26.26 -5.96
C MET A 85 0.96 27.48 -5.72
N GLY A 86 2.27 27.40 -6.03
CA GLY A 86 3.21 28.50 -5.87
C GLY A 86 2.94 29.71 -6.78
N ARG A 87 2.19 29.54 -7.89
CA ARG A 87 1.94 30.62 -8.84
C ARG A 87 0.62 31.37 -8.62
N LYS A 88 -0.48 30.64 -8.37
CA LYS A 88 -1.84 31.23 -8.35
C LYS A 88 -2.74 30.67 -7.25
N GLY A 89 -2.25 29.73 -6.44
CA GLY A 89 -3.10 28.89 -5.61
C GLY A 89 -3.89 27.88 -6.46
N LEU A 90 -4.54 26.95 -5.80
CA LEU A 90 -5.53 26.08 -6.42
C LEU A 90 -6.91 26.59 -6.00
N HIS A 91 -7.76 26.98 -6.96
CA HIS A 91 -9.13 27.40 -6.67
C HIS A 91 -10.02 26.24 -6.23
N ALA A 92 -9.61 25.01 -6.51
CA ALA A 92 -10.28 23.78 -6.12
C ALA A 92 -9.22 22.71 -5.86
N ASP A 93 -9.55 21.76 -4.98
CA ASP A 93 -8.70 20.60 -4.75
C ASP A 93 -8.65 19.74 -6.01
N PHE A 94 -7.43 19.40 -6.42
CA PHE A 94 -7.18 18.66 -7.66
C PHE A 94 -7.72 17.24 -7.60
N PHE A 95 -7.64 16.59 -6.43
CA PHE A 95 -7.99 15.17 -6.32
C PHE A 95 -9.49 14.94 -6.14
N ILE A 96 -10.22 15.90 -5.61
CA ILE A 96 -11.68 15.83 -5.50
C ILE A 96 -12.41 16.68 -6.53
N GLN A 97 -11.67 17.52 -7.29
CA GLN A 97 -12.22 18.42 -8.32
C GLN A 97 -13.34 19.34 -7.75
N ALA A 98 -13.16 19.81 -6.50
CA ALA A 98 -14.10 20.66 -5.79
C ALA A 98 -13.38 21.64 -4.88
N GLN A 99 -14.05 22.73 -4.49
CA GLN A 99 -13.52 23.69 -3.52
C GLN A 99 -13.65 23.16 -2.08
N ASP A 100 -14.68 22.35 -1.85
CA ASP A 100 -15.02 21.75 -0.57
C ASP A 100 -15.56 20.35 -0.79
N PHE A 101 -15.69 19.53 0.27
CA PHE A 101 -16.20 18.18 0.22
C PHE A 101 -17.45 18.02 1.09
N MET A 102 -18.30 17.04 0.74
CA MET A 102 -19.47 16.66 1.52
C MET A 102 -19.07 15.63 2.58
N ASP A 103 -19.73 15.64 3.74
CA ASP A 103 -19.41 14.74 4.88
C ASP A 103 -19.39 13.27 4.48
N ASP A 104 -20.34 12.86 3.64
CA ASP A 104 -20.47 11.47 3.18
C ASP A 104 -19.36 11.02 2.20
N TRP A 105 -18.54 11.93 1.68
CA TRP A 105 -17.37 11.59 0.86
C TRP A 105 -16.26 10.92 1.65
N THR A 106 -16.28 11.06 2.98
CA THR A 106 -15.30 10.43 3.87
C THR A 106 -15.56 8.94 4.09
N THR A 107 -16.82 8.52 3.92
CA THR A 107 -17.30 7.15 4.21
C THR A 107 -17.74 6.40 2.96
N ASP A 108 -18.37 7.09 2.02
CA ASP A 108 -18.96 6.49 0.83
C ASP A 108 -18.06 6.65 -0.39
N ILE A 109 -17.10 5.74 -0.51
CA ILE A 109 -16.13 5.69 -1.61
C ILE A 109 -16.38 4.41 -2.42
N LYS A 110 -16.79 4.58 -3.68
CA LYS A 110 -16.96 3.49 -4.65
C LYS A 110 -15.84 3.52 -5.66
N VAL A 111 -15.22 2.37 -5.92
CA VAL A 111 -14.24 2.22 -7.00
C VAL A 111 -14.82 1.26 -8.03
N ILE A 112 -14.92 1.72 -9.26
CA ILE A 112 -15.38 0.92 -10.39
C ILE A 112 -14.17 0.18 -10.98
N ARG A 113 -14.39 -1.11 -11.32
CA ARG A 113 -13.38 -2.01 -11.87
C ARG A 113 -12.53 -1.31 -12.95
N PRO A 114 -11.20 -1.31 -12.81
CA PRO A 114 -10.32 -0.63 -13.74
C PRO A 114 -10.29 -1.31 -15.12
N LYS A 115 -10.03 -0.51 -16.17
CA LYS A 115 -9.58 -1.00 -17.45
C LYS A 115 -8.07 -0.87 -17.51
N VAL A 116 -7.36 -2.00 -17.59
CA VAL A 116 -5.89 -2.04 -17.60
C VAL A 116 -5.39 -2.30 -19.02
N GLN A 117 -4.41 -1.51 -19.46
CA GLN A 117 -3.73 -1.65 -20.75
C GLN A 117 -2.22 -1.45 -20.52
N GLY A 118 -1.48 -2.56 -20.43
CA GLY A 118 -0.05 -2.51 -20.15
C GLY A 118 0.27 -1.79 -18.83
N ASN A 119 1.02 -0.70 -18.90
CA ASN A 119 1.41 0.10 -17.75
C ASN A 119 0.42 1.23 -17.41
N PHE A 120 -0.75 1.26 -18.04
CA PHE A 120 -1.78 2.26 -17.80
C PHE A 120 -3.07 1.60 -17.33
N ALA A 121 -3.80 2.31 -16.45
CA ALA A 121 -5.14 1.92 -16.05
C ALA A 121 -6.06 3.15 -15.99
N SER A 122 -7.31 2.97 -16.38
CA SER A 122 -8.39 3.93 -16.15
C SER A 122 -9.28 3.42 -15.03
N VAL A 123 -9.48 4.23 -14.00
CA VAL A 123 -10.29 3.90 -12.83
C VAL A 123 -11.32 4.99 -12.63
N VAL A 124 -12.54 4.63 -12.28
CA VAL A 124 -13.58 5.60 -11.89
C VAL A 124 -13.83 5.47 -10.41
N VAL A 125 -13.80 6.59 -9.71
CA VAL A 125 -14.08 6.67 -8.28
C VAL A 125 -15.31 7.54 -8.06
N GLY A 126 -16.28 7.05 -7.29
CA GLY A 126 -17.43 7.81 -6.83
C GLY A 126 -17.26 8.16 -5.36
N LEU A 127 -17.39 9.43 -5.03
CA LEU A 127 -17.45 9.95 -3.67
C LEU A 127 -18.89 10.33 -3.35
N GLY A 128 -19.39 9.99 -2.16
CA GLY A 128 -20.72 10.33 -1.69
C GLY A 128 -21.75 9.19 -1.85
N ALA A 129 -22.78 9.22 -1.00
CA ALA A 129 -23.77 8.16 -0.87
C ALA A 129 -24.94 8.31 -1.85
N THR A 130 -25.42 9.54 -2.02
CA THR A 130 -26.67 9.83 -2.77
C THR A 130 -26.38 10.42 -4.17
N PRO A 131 -27.32 10.45 -5.08
CA PRO A 131 -27.16 11.11 -6.38
C PRO A 131 -26.78 12.59 -6.26
N GLU A 132 -27.30 13.30 -5.25
CA GLU A 132 -27.10 14.72 -5.02
C GLU A 132 -25.70 15.04 -4.51
N THR A 133 -25.13 14.14 -3.68
CA THR A 133 -23.77 14.30 -3.13
C THR A 133 -22.72 13.60 -3.98
N ARG A 134 -23.14 12.75 -4.91
CA ARG A 134 -22.26 11.90 -5.71
C ARG A 134 -21.38 12.71 -6.66
N ARG A 135 -20.07 12.54 -6.50
CA ARG A 135 -19.06 13.04 -7.43
C ARG A 135 -18.33 11.89 -8.08
N TRP A 136 -18.33 11.86 -9.39
CA TRP A 136 -17.59 10.87 -10.16
C TRP A 136 -16.27 11.46 -10.65
N LEU A 137 -15.20 10.73 -10.42
CA LEU A 137 -13.84 11.09 -10.80
C LEU A 137 -13.26 10.02 -11.72
N ALA A 138 -12.71 10.44 -12.84
CA ALA A 138 -11.97 9.59 -13.76
C ALA A 138 -10.48 9.76 -13.50
N LEU A 139 -9.83 8.65 -13.12
CA LEU A 139 -8.40 8.59 -12.86
C LEU A 139 -7.68 7.93 -14.04
N THR A 140 -6.54 8.50 -14.41
CA THR A 140 -5.51 7.77 -15.14
C THR A 140 -4.45 7.37 -14.15
N MET A 141 -4.10 6.09 -14.15
CA MET A 141 -3.04 5.54 -13.33
C MET A 141 -1.94 4.96 -14.22
N THR A 142 -0.72 5.06 -13.76
CA THR A 142 0.46 4.49 -14.42
C THR A 142 1.23 3.62 -13.45
N ARG A 143 1.91 2.60 -13.98
CA ARG A 143 2.82 1.76 -13.21
C ARG A 143 4.14 2.50 -13.08
N ASP A 144 4.55 2.80 -11.85
CA ASP A 144 5.80 3.50 -11.51
C ASP A 144 6.51 2.74 -10.38
N GLY A 145 7.66 2.16 -10.70
CA GLY A 145 8.40 1.31 -9.76
C GLY A 145 7.67 0.01 -9.37
N GLY A 146 6.81 -0.53 -10.28
CA GLY A 146 5.99 -1.71 -10.00
C GLY A 146 4.64 -1.38 -9.37
N GLU A 147 4.44 -0.19 -8.82
CA GLU A 147 3.24 0.24 -8.12
C GLU A 147 2.31 1.08 -9.01
N TRP A 148 0.99 0.92 -8.82
CA TRP A 148 0.01 1.75 -9.51
C TRP A 148 -0.12 3.11 -8.83
N LYS A 149 0.15 4.19 -9.59
CA LYS A 149 0.09 5.56 -9.11
C LYS A 149 -0.82 6.42 -9.97
N ILE A 150 -1.53 7.34 -9.35
CA ILE A 150 -2.39 8.31 -10.01
C ILE A 150 -1.51 9.31 -10.77
N SER A 151 -1.73 9.44 -12.07
CA SER A 151 -1.04 10.39 -12.93
C SER A 151 -1.94 11.51 -13.42
N MET A 152 -3.28 11.35 -13.32
CA MET A 152 -4.27 12.37 -13.69
C MET A 152 -5.58 12.12 -12.96
N VAL A 153 -6.28 13.20 -12.60
CA VAL A 153 -7.67 13.18 -12.11
C VAL A 153 -8.48 14.23 -12.85
N ARG A 154 -9.71 13.88 -13.22
CA ARG A 154 -10.69 14.78 -13.83
C ARG A 154 -12.11 14.36 -13.44
N LEU A 155 -13.09 15.19 -13.65
CA LEU A 155 -14.51 14.79 -13.58
C LEU A 155 -14.80 13.72 -14.64
N ALA A 156 -15.59 12.69 -14.26
CA ALA A 156 -15.99 11.60 -15.15
C ALA A 156 -17.24 11.96 -15.94
#